data_6358c454d35f5874653201f30223de93
#
_entry.id   6358c454d35f5874653201f30223de93
#
_cell.length_a   1.000
_cell.length_b   1.000
_cell.length_c   1.000
_cell.angle_alpha   90.00
_cell.angle_beta   90.00
_cell.angle_gamma   90.00
#
_symmetry.space_group_name_H-M   'P 1'
#
loop_
_entity.id
_entity.type
_entity.pdbx_description
1 polymer ?
#
loop_
_entity_poly.entity_id
_entity_poly.type
_entity_poly.pdbx_seq_one_letter_code
_entity_poly.pdbx_strand_id
1 'polypeptide(L)'
;YFAEHHHVSPALGFRFDYRGRSVVISGDSNITEDTRRITANTDLLFHDALSVPAVTAMAEAADEAGAKRLAKIMYDVLDYHASTESIIELGESTKIGMVAYYHLVPTPGNILVEKFFERDLPENFRITKDGDWYELPANSTEINVVSP
;
A
#
# COMPACT_ATOMS: atom_id res chain seq x y z
N TYR A 1 -9.34 -12.61 -4.70
CA TYR A 1 -10.30 -12.25 -3.66
C TYR A 1 -9.57 -12.19 -2.33
N PHE A 2 -9.42 -11.01 -1.77
CA PHE A 2 -8.89 -10.83 -0.43
C PHE A 2 -10.07 -10.80 0.54
N ALA A 3 -10.16 -11.78 1.42
CA ALA A 3 -11.21 -11.87 2.40
C ALA A 3 -10.94 -10.91 3.57
N GLU A 4 -12.01 -10.34 4.08
CA GLU A 4 -12.11 -9.60 5.34
C GLU A 4 -11.68 -8.13 5.31
N HIS A 5 -12.59 -7.31 4.83
CA HIS A 5 -12.74 -5.93 5.25
C HIS A 5 -13.93 -5.82 6.20
N HIS A 6 -13.75 -5.16 7.32
CA HIS A 6 -14.85 -4.92 8.26
C HIS A 6 -15.95 -4.03 7.66
N HIS A 7 -15.64 -3.21 6.64
CA HIS A 7 -16.57 -2.23 6.09
C HIS A 7 -16.87 -2.38 4.59
N VAL A 8 -16.01 -3.07 3.82
CA VAL A 8 -16.18 -3.21 2.36
C VAL A 8 -15.91 -4.65 1.95
N SER A 9 -16.91 -5.32 1.39
CA SER A 9 -16.79 -6.68 0.87
C SER A 9 -17.50 -6.79 -0.47
N PRO A 10 -16.91 -7.37 -1.50
CA PRO A 10 -15.58 -7.98 -1.52
C PRO A 10 -14.45 -6.94 -1.72
N ALA A 11 -13.31 -7.11 -1.07
CA ALA A 11 -12.07 -6.47 -1.45
C ALA A 11 -11.37 -7.33 -2.51
N LEU A 12 -10.95 -6.73 -3.62
CA LEU A 12 -10.37 -7.45 -4.75
C LEU A 12 -8.96 -6.98 -5.01
N GLY A 13 -8.03 -7.93 -5.06
CA GLY A 13 -6.70 -7.73 -5.62
C GLY A 13 -6.51 -8.59 -6.86
N PHE A 14 -5.53 -8.24 -7.68
CA PHE A 14 -5.27 -8.91 -8.96
C PHE A 14 -3.80 -9.27 -9.07
N ARG A 15 -3.52 -10.49 -9.54
CA ARG A 15 -2.19 -10.91 -9.95
C ARG A 15 -2.17 -11.16 -11.45
N PHE A 16 -1.13 -10.63 -12.10
CA PHE A 16 -0.86 -10.81 -13.52
C PHE A 16 0.49 -11.50 -13.67
N ASP A 17 0.50 -12.63 -14.36
CA ASP A 17 1.72 -13.35 -14.71
C ASP A 17 1.84 -13.38 -16.23
N TYR A 18 2.94 -12.86 -16.78
CA TYR A 18 3.18 -12.77 -18.20
C TYR A 18 4.66 -12.85 -18.54
N ARG A 19 5.04 -13.78 -19.42
CA ARG A 19 6.43 -13.99 -19.90
C ARG A 19 7.48 -14.03 -18.79
N GLY A 20 7.18 -14.78 -17.73
CA GLY A 20 8.08 -14.94 -16.58
C GLY A 20 8.17 -13.73 -15.65
N ARG A 21 7.25 -12.78 -15.79
CA ARG A 21 7.14 -11.62 -14.90
C ARG A 21 5.79 -11.62 -14.20
N SER A 22 5.74 -11.01 -13.02
CA SER A 22 4.54 -10.97 -12.21
C SER A 22 4.30 -9.60 -11.59
N VAL A 23 3.05 -9.15 -11.64
CA VAL A 23 2.59 -7.91 -11.01
C VAL A 23 1.37 -8.21 -10.16
N VAL A 24 1.34 -7.69 -8.95
CA VAL A 24 0.16 -7.73 -8.08
C VAL A 24 -0.31 -6.31 -7.80
N ILE A 25 -1.62 -6.11 -7.82
CA ILE A 25 -2.30 -4.89 -7.39
C ILE A 25 -3.25 -5.29 -6.25
N SER A 26 -3.02 -4.76 -5.05
CA SER A 26 -3.78 -5.17 -3.85
C SER A 26 -5.25 -4.77 -3.91
N GLY A 27 -5.58 -3.65 -4.53
CA GLY A 27 -6.80 -2.92 -4.19
C GLY A 27 -6.68 -2.34 -2.78
N ASP A 28 -7.74 -1.74 -2.27
CA ASP A 28 -7.79 -1.23 -0.90
C ASP A 28 -8.00 -2.41 0.04
N SER A 29 -6.94 -2.84 0.70
CA SER A 29 -6.99 -4.09 1.48
C SER A 29 -5.98 -4.14 2.62
N ASN A 30 -6.34 -4.86 3.66
CA ASN A 30 -5.40 -5.21 4.73
C ASN A 30 -4.57 -6.43 4.34
N ILE A 31 -3.47 -6.68 5.08
CA ILE A 31 -2.65 -7.87 4.87
C ILE A 31 -3.37 -9.09 5.46
N THR A 32 -3.73 -10.03 4.59
CA THR A 32 -4.37 -11.29 4.94
C THR A 32 -3.49 -12.48 4.53
N GLU A 33 -3.88 -13.69 4.89
CA GLU A 33 -3.21 -14.90 4.40
C GLU A 33 -3.27 -15.01 2.87
N ASP A 34 -4.40 -14.61 2.27
CA ASP A 34 -4.55 -14.56 0.81
C ASP A 34 -3.61 -13.53 0.18
N THR A 35 -3.44 -12.37 0.81
CA THR A 35 -2.45 -11.36 0.38
C THR A 35 -1.05 -11.96 0.38
N ARG A 36 -0.63 -12.60 1.47
CA ARG A 36 0.69 -13.27 1.57
C ARG A 36 0.88 -14.33 0.49
N ARG A 37 -0.14 -15.13 0.23
CA ARG A 37 -0.10 -16.21 -0.77
C ARG A 37 0.02 -15.67 -2.21
N ILE A 38 -0.75 -14.64 -2.56
CA ILE A 38 -0.79 -14.12 -3.94
C ILE A 38 0.43 -13.26 -4.26
N THR A 39 1.03 -12.61 -3.25
CA THR A 39 2.22 -11.75 -3.42
C THR A 39 3.54 -12.51 -3.36
N ALA A 40 3.52 -13.77 -2.94
CA ALA A 40 4.74 -14.56 -2.82
C ALA A 40 5.52 -14.64 -4.15
N ASN A 41 6.81 -14.29 -4.10
CA ASN A 41 7.72 -14.27 -5.24
C ASN A 41 7.20 -13.40 -6.43
N THR A 42 6.53 -12.29 -6.13
CA THR A 42 6.07 -11.32 -7.14
C THR A 42 7.21 -10.37 -7.49
N ASP A 43 7.36 -10.02 -8.77
CA ASP A 43 8.36 -9.02 -9.18
C ASP A 43 7.97 -7.62 -8.71
N LEU A 44 6.72 -7.22 -8.90
CA LEU A 44 6.23 -5.90 -8.54
C LEU A 44 4.87 -5.99 -7.82
N LEU A 45 4.80 -5.43 -6.64
CA LEU A 45 3.56 -5.27 -5.88
C LEU A 45 3.19 -3.80 -5.80
N PHE A 46 2.01 -3.45 -6.29
CA PHE A 46 1.34 -2.20 -5.94
C PHE A 46 0.42 -2.46 -4.74
N HIS A 47 0.63 -1.73 -3.64
CA HIS A 47 -0.20 -1.84 -2.44
C HIS A 47 -0.67 -0.47 -1.95
N ASP A 48 -1.95 -0.38 -1.53
CA ASP A 48 -2.41 0.77 -0.77
C ASP A 48 -1.60 0.88 0.52
N ALA A 49 -1.36 2.09 0.99
CA ALA A 49 -0.50 2.28 2.16
C ALA A 49 -1.09 3.29 3.14
N LEU A 50 -1.25 2.85 4.38
CA LEU A 50 -1.77 3.67 5.46
C LEU A 50 -0.65 4.06 6.43
N SER A 51 -0.53 5.36 6.70
CA SER A 51 0.31 5.86 7.78
C SER A 51 -0.47 5.93 9.08
N VAL A 52 -0.31 4.93 9.93
CA VAL A 52 -0.97 4.89 11.25
C VAL A 52 -0.71 6.17 12.07
N PRO A 53 0.53 6.68 12.19
CA PRO A 53 0.78 7.90 12.95
C PRO A 53 0.05 9.13 12.40
N ALA A 54 0.00 9.28 11.07
CA ALA A 54 -0.66 10.43 10.44
C ALA A 54 -2.18 10.37 10.62
N VAL A 55 -2.80 9.21 10.37
CA VAL A 55 -4.25 9.03 10.54
C VAL A 55 -4.66 9.20 12.00
N THR A 56 -3.90 8.64 12.95
CA THR A 56 -4.18 8.78 14.38
C THR A 56 -4.13 10.24 14.81
N ALA A 57 -3.09 10.98 14.42
CA ALA A 57 -2.98 12.41 14.75
C ALA A 57 -4.14 13.24 14.16
N MET A 58 -4.60 12.90 12.95
CA MET A 58 -5.77 13.55 12.34
C MET A 58 -7.06 13.21 13.07
N ALA A 59 -7.23 11.95 13.50
CA ALA A 59 -8.39 11.50 14.26
C ALA A 59 -8.48 12.23 15.63
N GLU A 60 -7.37 12.31 16.35
CA GLU A 60 -7.27 13.00 17.63
C GLU A 60 -7.58 14.49 17.48
N ALA A 61 -6.98 15.17 16.49
CA ALA A 61 -7.25 16.59 16.23
C ALA A 61 -8.72 16.84 15.86
N ALA A 62 -9.34 15.94 15.09
CA ALA A 62 -10.76 16.02 14.74
C ALA A 62 -11.65 15.83 16.00
N ASP A 63 -11.26 14.93 16.89
CA ASP A 63 -11.97 14.65 18.13
C ASP A 63 -11.92 15.85 19.09
N GLU A 64 -10.75 16.44 19.28
CA GLU A 64 -10.53 17.65 20.07
C GLU A 64 -11.33 18.86 19.52
N ALA A 65 -11.41 18.98 18.20
CA ALA A 65 -12.21 20.00 17.53
C ALA A 65 -13.73 19.75 17.57
N GLY A 66 -14.17 18.65 18.18
CA GLY A 66 -15.57 18.26 18.26
C GLY A 66 -16.16 17.70 16.97
N ALA A 67 -15.32 17.43 15.94
CA ALA A 67 -15.72 16.84 14.66
C ALA A 67 -15.85 15.31 14.76
N LYS A 68 -16.70 14.82 15.67
CA LYS A 68 -16.83 13.42 16.06
C LYS A 68 -17.02 12.45 14.88
N ARG A 69 -17.79 12.87 13.86
CA ARG A 69 -18.01 12.03 12.66
C ARG A 69 -16.70 11.84 11.87
N LEU A 70 -15.91 12.89 11.73
CA LEU A 70 -14.63 12.84 11.03
C LEU A 70 -13.64 11.98 11.82
N ALA A 71 -13.52 12.20 13.13
CA ALA A 71 -12.69 11.38 13.99
C ALA A 71 -13.03 9.89 13.88
N LYS A 72 -14.34 9.54 13.93
CA LYS A 72 -14.78 8.16 13.74
C LYS A 72 -14.33 7.57 12.40
N ILE A 73 -14.51 8.31 11.30
CA ILE A 73 -14.06 7.85 9.97
C ILE A 73 -12.55 7.60 9.97
N MET A 74 -11.76 8.49 10.57
CA MET A 74 -10.30 8.33 10.64
C MET A 74 -9.92 7.10 11.49
N TYR A 75 -10.60 6.81 12.57
CA TYR A 75 -10.35 5.58 13.33
C TYR A 75 -10.79 4.32 12.55
N ASP A 76 -11.92 4.39 11.86
CA ASP A 76 -12.43 3.24 11.08
C ASP A 76 -11.47 2.87 9.94
N VAL A 77 -10.78 3.84 9.29
CA VAL A 77 -9.83 3.53 8.19
C VAL A 77 -8.60 2.72 8.65
N LEU A 78 -8.26 2.74 9.93
CA LEU A 78 -7.18 1.91 10.48
C LEU A 78 -7.46 0.40 10.35
N ASP A 79 -8.72 0.01 10.23
CA ASP A 79 -9.13 -1.39 10.25
C ASP A 79 -9.14 -2.04 8.85
N TYR A 80 -9.12 -1.25 7.75
CA TYR A 80 -9.30 -1.80 6.41
C TYR A 80 -8.26 -1.36 5.37
N HIS A 81 -7.19 -0.67 5.77
CA HIS A 81 -6.01 -0.40 4.97
C HIS A 81 -4.77 -1.04 5.60
N ALA A 82 -3.83 -1.44 4.77
CA ALA A 82 -2.56 -1.98 5.26
C ALA A 82 -1.64 -0.86 5.76
N SER A 83 -1.12 -1.00 6.98
CA SER A 83 -0.12 -0.07 7.49
C SER A 83 1.22 -0.21 6.73
N THR A 84 1.97 0.88 6.66
CA THR A 84 3.32 0.86 6.06
C THR A 84 4.19 -0.22 6.67
N GLU A 85 4.12 -0.42 7.99
CA GLU A 85 4.87 -1.44 8.73
C GLU A 85 4.48 -2.85 8.30
N SER A 86 3.17 -3.12 8.17
CA SER A 86 2.69 -4.45 7.76
C SER A 86 3.05 -4.78 6.32
N ILE A 87 3.14 -3.77 5.43
CA ILE A 87 3.56 -3.98 4.04
C ILE A 87 5.07 -4.24 3.96
N ILE A 88 5.88 -3.57 4.80
CA ILE A 88 7.32 -3.85 4.92
C ILE A 88 7.52 -5.29 5.36
N GLU A 89 6.86 -5.74 6.43
CA GLU A 89 6.88 -7.13 6.89
C GLU A 89 6.45 -8.12 5.80
N LEU A 90 5.41 -7.77 5.03
CA LEU A 90 4.97 -8.57 3.88
C LEU A 90 6.09 -8.71 2.85
N GLY A 91 6.73 -7.61 2.45
CA GLY A 91 7.80 -7.60 1.47
C GLY A 91 9.01 -8.44 1.89
N GLU A 92 9.40 -8.36 3.16
CA GLU A 92 10.50 -9.15 3.72
C GLU A 92 10.17 -10.65 3.77
N SER A 93 8.94 -11.01 4.15
CA SER A 93 8.53 -12.41 4.34
C SER A 93 8.21 -13.14 3.04
N THR A 94 7.85 -12.45 1.96
CA THR A 94 7.32 -13.05 0.72
C THR A 94 8.24 -12.91 -0.50
N LYS A 95 9.43 -12.31 -0.34
CA LYS A 95 10.44 -12.13 -1.39
C LYS A 95 9.90 -11.38 -2.61
N ILE A 96 9.32 -10.22 -2.39
CA ILE A 96 8.85 -9.31 -3.44
C ILE A 96 10.03 -8.54 -4.01
N GLY A 97 10.14 -8.45 -5.33
CA GLY A 97 11.21 -7.73 -6.00
C GLY A 97 11.16 -6.23 -5.76
N MET A 98 10.01 -5.62 -5.96
CA MET A 98 9.75 -4.21 -5.67
C MET A 98 8.33 -4.03 -5.11
N VAL A 99 8.21 -3.16 -4.10
CA VAL A 99 6.92 -2.70 -3.57
C VAL A 99 6.72 -1.23 -3.93
N ALA A 100 5.58 -0.92 -4.49
CA ALA A 100 5.19 0.40 -4.94
C ALA A 100 3.93 0.83 -4.19
N TYR A 101 4.05 1.81 -3.28
CA TYR A 101 2.90 2.36 -2.56
C TYR A 101 2.05 3.21 -3.50
N TYR A 102 0.77 2.95 -3.53
CA TYR A 102 -0.24 3.80 -4.17
C TYR A 102 -1.39 4.02 -3.21
N HIS A 103 -2.39 4.82 -3.56
CA HIS A 103 -3.54 5.10 -2.68
C HIS A 103 -3.11 5.36 -1.22
N LEU A 104 -2.29 6.41 -1.03
CA LEU A 104 -1.76 6.77 0.29
C LEU A 104 -2.86 7.30 1.21
N VAL A 105 -2.94 6.78 2.42
CA VAL A 105 -3.92 7.17 3.43
C VAL A 105 -3.20 7.70 4.70
N PRO A 106 -3.35 8.98 5.05
CA PRO A 106 -4.09 10.03 4.33
C PRO A 106 -3.37 10.46 3.05
N THR A 107 -4.13 10.93 2.06
CA THR A 107 -3.54 11.51 0.85
C THR A 107 -2.59 12.66 1.23
N PRO A 108 -1.31 12.63 0.80
CA PRO A 108 -0.37 13.67 1.14
C PRO A 108 -0.79 15.02 0.54
N GLY A 109 -1.21 15.95 1.40
CA GLY A 109 -1.52 17.33 1.00
C GLY A 109 -0.29 18.25 0.96
N ASN A 110 0.82 17.77 1.50
CA ASN A 110 2.10 18.48 1.55
C ASN A 110 3.26 17.51 1.83
N ILE A 111 4.49 18.01 1.69
CA ILE A 111 5.71 17.22 1.86
C ILE A 111 5.89 16.65 3.28
N LEU A 112 5.30 17.27 4.30
CA LEU A 112 5.41 16.76 5.68
C LEU A 112 4.61 15.48 5.86
N VAL A 113 3.43 15.39 5.24
CA VAL A 113 2.62 14.17 5.25
C VAL A 113 3.25 13.08 4.38
N GLU A 114 3.86 13.43 3.23
CA GLU A 114 4.58 12.48 2.39
C GLU A 114 5.73 11.79 3.17
N LYS A 115 6.44 12.53 4.02
CA LYS A 115 7.52 11.98 4.85
C LYS A 115 7.10 10.88 5.83
N PHE A 116 5.84 10.77 6.20
CA PHE A 116 5.37 9.65 7.01
C PHE A 116 5.42 8.32 6.24
N PHE A 117 5.32 8.38 4.92
CA PHE A 117 5.39 7.18 4.06
C PHE A 117 6.83 6.87 3.64
N GLU A 118 7.74 7.85 3.68
CA GLU A 118 9.18 7.66 3.39
C GLU A 118 9.96 7.09 4.57
N ARG A 119 9.38 7.13 5.77
CA ARG A 119 10.04 6.70 6.98
C ARG A 119 10.35 5.21 6.95
N ASP A 120 11.62 4.87 7.23
CA ASP A 120 12.13 3.49 7.29
C ASP A 120 11.84 2.67 6.02
N LEU A 121 11.67 3.33 4.86
CA LEU A 121 11.34 2.71 3.59
C LEU A 121 12.53 1.87 3.07
N PRO A 122 12.38 0.54 2.85
CA PRO A 122 13.45 -0.30 2.31
C PRO A 122 13.85 0.11 0.88
N GLU A 123 15.05 -0.25 0.45
CA GLU A 123 15.60 0.15 -0.87
C GLU A 123 14.74 -0.31 -2.07
N ASN A 124 14.08 -1.45 -1.94
CA ASN A 124 13.18 -1.99 -2.98
C ASN A 124 11.73 -1.50 -2.85
N PHE A 125 11.47 -0.50 -1.99
CA PHE A 125 10.17 0.14 -1.85
C PHE A 125 10.20 1.55 -2.44
N ARG A 126 9.08 2.01 -2.93
CA ARG A 126 8.91 3.39 -3.39
C ARG A 126 7.47 3.87 -3.27
N ILE A 127 7.33 5.18 -3.19
CA ILE A 127 6.03 5.86 -3.35
C ILE A 127 5.84 6.14 -4.83
N THR A 128 4.71 5.68 -5.40
CA THR A 128 4.36 5.98 -6.79
C THR A 128 3.77 7.38 -6.93
N LYS A 129 3.95 7.97 -8.10
CA LYS A 129 3.29 9.22 -8.49
C LYS A 129 2.43 8.99 -9.73
N ASP A 130 1.42 9.82 -9.89
CA ASP A 130 0.60 9.80 -11.10
C ASP A 130 1.48 10.04 -12.34
N GLY A 131 1.37 9.12 -13.31
CA GLY A 131 2.19 9.13 -14.51
C GLY A 131 3.48 8.32 -14.43
N ASP A 132 3.82 7.73 -13.29
CA ASP A 132 4.94 6.79 -13.21
C ASP A 132 4.67 5.56 -14.10
N TRP A 133 5.68 5.19 -14.86
CA TRP A 133 5.64 4.04 -15.75
C TRP A 133 6.62 2.96 -15.28
N TYR A 134 6.15 1.73 -15.18
CA TYR A 134 6.93 0.57 -14.73
C TYR A 134 7.08 -0.44 -15.87
N GLU A 135 8.31 -0.68 -16.29
CA GLU A 135 8.65 -1.67 -17.32
C GLU A 135 9.32 -2.88 -16.69
N LEU A 136 8.75 -4.05 -16.95
CA LEU A 136 9.27 -5.34 -16.52
C LEU A 136 9.68 -6.16 -17.77
N PRO A 137 10.94 -6.03 -18.25
CA PRO A 137 11.38 -6.77 -19.42
C PRO A 137 11.22 -8.28 -19.25
N ALA A 138 10.71 -8.96 -20.28
CA ALA A 138 10.50 -10.40 -20.25
C ALA A 138 11.81 -11.18 -20.02
N ASN A 139 11.75 -12.25 -19.23
CA ASN A 139 12.90 -13.09 -18.90
C ASN A 139 14.07 -12.33 -18.23
N SER A 140 13.77 -11.27 -17.49
CA SER A 140 14.71 -10.46 -16.75
C SER A 140 14.23 -10.32 -15.30
N THR A 141 15.08 -9.85 -14.40
CA THR A 141 14.71 -9.41 -13.04
C THR A 141 14.63 -7.88 -12.93
N GLU A 142 14.95 -7.17 -14.01
CA GLU A 142 14.96 -5.70 -14.02
C GLU A 142 13.55 -5.12 -13.92
N ILE A 143 13.43 -4.03 -13.20
CA ILE A 143 12.24 -3.18 -13.15
C ILE A 143 12.71 -1.75 -13.40
N ASN A 144 12.34 -1.22 -14.56
CA ASN A 144 12.67 0.15 -14.94
C ASN A 144 11.50 1.06 -14.57
N VAL A 145 11.79 2.15 -13.88
CA VAL A 145 10.75 3.12 -13.50
C VAL A 145 11.09 4.46 -14.13
N VAL A 146 10.13 4.98 -14.88
CA VAL A 146 10.21 6.28 -15.54
C VAL A 146 9.14 7.18 -14.94
N SER A 147 9.56 8.31 -14.38
CA SER A 147 8.66 9.35 -13.91
C SER A 147 8.58 10.48 -14.94
N PRO A 148 7.42 11.14 -15.11
CA PRO A 148 7.22 12.20 -16.10
C PRO A 148 8.04 13.46 -15.80
#